data_5edbcc6d04d2d0caa2f75140050fffd8
#
_entry.id   5edbcc6d04d2d0caa2f75140050fffd8
#
_cell.length_a   1.000
_cell.length_b   1.000
_cell.length_c   1.000
_cell.angle_alpha   90.00
_cell.angle_beta   90.00
_cell.angle_gamma   90.00
#
_symmetry.space_group_name_H-M   'P 1'
#
loop_
_entity.id
_entity.type
_entity.pdbx_description
1 polymer ?
#
loop_
_entity_poly.entity_id
_entity_poly.type
_entity_poly.pdbx_seq_one_letter_code
_entity_poly.pdbx_strand_id
1 'polypeptide(L)'
;AYLFYRKMWKEGLLTAVLTIVLSIPTFIEIISVFNPSLLGAMPLGWLPVAVNVCAVASWALNIILGLFAVSWYRREAKKNIDRIYADYPDDEARTDALLQKGGTNLLAALLYFGIMLLLASLVINLAGPGFVQYAMSISGY
;
A
#
# COMPACT_ATOMS: atom_id res chain seq x y z
N ALA A 1 2.06 -4.83 -0.78
CA ALA A 1 2.31 -5.89 -1.78
C ALA A 1 2.09 -7.31 -1.24
N TYR A 2 2.55 -7.65 -0.01
CA TYR A 2 2.46 -9.02 0.56
C TYR A 2 1.03 -9.57 0.59
N LEU A 3 0.04 -8.79 1.02
CA LEU A 3 -1.36 -9.23 1.09
C LEU A 3 -1.95 -9.54 -0.29
N PHE A 4 -1.62 -8.74 -1.31
CA PHE A 4 -2.00 -9.00 -2.70
C PHE A 4 -1.32 -10.25 -3.26
N TYR A 5 -0.04 -10.44 -2.95
CA TYR A 5 0.70 -11.63 -3.31
C TYR A 5 0.06 -12.91 -2.76
N ARG A 6 -0.49 -12.87 -1.54
CA ARG A 6 -1.19 -13.98 -0.87
C ARG A 6 -2.69 -14.06 -1.20
N LYS A 7 -3.18 -13.35 -2.21
CA LYS A 7 -4.59 -13.33 -2.64
C LYS A 7 -5.58 -12.83 -1.56
N MET A 8 -5.09 -12.11 -0.56
CA MET A 8 -5.90 -11.45 0.48
C MET A 8 -6.35 -10.08 -0.03
N TRP A 9 -7.28 -10.08 -0.99
CA TRP A 9 -7.68 -8.88 -1.73
C TRP A 9 -8.34 -7.82 -0.86
N LYS A 10 -9.21 -8.23 0.08
CA LYS A 10 -9.95 -7.30 0.94
C LYS A 10 -9.01 -6.56 1.88
N GLU A 11 -8.17 -7.30 2.58
CA GLU A 11 -7.18 -6.76 3.52
C GLU A 11 -6.09 -5.97 2.77
N GLY A 12 -5.69 -6.46 1.60
CA GLY A 12 -4.74 -5.78 0.73
C GLY A 12 -5.27 -4.44 0.23
N LEU A 13 -6.52 -4.39 -0.25
CA LEU A 13 -7.15 -3.17 -0.72
C LEU A 13 -7.36 -2.17 0.42
N LEU A 14 -7.86 -2.63 1.56
CA LEU A 14 -8.03 -1.77 2.74
C LEU A 14 -6.71 -1.14 3.16
N THR A 15 -5.64 -1.94 3.23
CA THR A 15 -4.30 -1.45 3.56
C THR A 15 -3.78 -0.45 2.54
N ALA A 16 -3.98 -0.71 1.24
CA ALA A 16 -3.56 0.18 0.17
C ALA A 16 -4.26 1.54 0.26
N VAL A 17 -5.58 1.56 0.42
CA VAL A 17 -6.37 2.78 0.59
C VAL A 17 -5.90 3.54 1.83
N LEU A 18 -5.72 2.86 2.96
CA LEU A 18 -5.28 3.49 4.19
C LEU A 18 -3.88 4.11 4.05
N THR A 19 -2.95 3.41 3.39
CA THR A 19 -1.60 3.92 3.11
C THR A 19 -1.65 5.17 2.23
N ILE A 20 -2.46 5.17 1.17
CA ILE A 20 -2.62 6.33 0.28
C ILE A 20 -3.19 7.51 1.06
N VAL A 21 -4.25 7.32 1.85
CA VAL A 21 -4.87 8.38 2.65
C VAL A 21 -3.87 8.98 3.64
N LEU A 22 -3.10 8.15 4.35
CA LEU A 22 -2.08 8.60 5.29
C LEU A 22 -0.91 9.34 4.60
N SER A 23 -0.69 9.09 3.31
CA SER A 23 0.35 9.78 2.54
C SER A 23 -0.08 11.14 1.99
N ILE A 24 -1.38 11.47 1.98
CA ILE A 24 -1.90 12.73 1.41
C ILE A 24 -1.23 13.97 2.02
N PRO A 25 -1.13 14.13 3.37
CA PRO A 25 -0.48 15.31 3.95
C PRO A 25 0.97 15.48 3.50
N THR A 26 1.73 14.39 3.43
CA THR A 26 3.11 14.41 2.93
C THR A 26 3.20 14.84 1.47
N PHE A 27 2.27 14.41 0.62
CA PHE A 27 2.22 14.83 -0.77
C PHE A 27 1.90 16.32 -0.89
N ILE A 28 0.95 16.82 -0.10
CA ILE A 28 0.63 18.26 -0.06
C ILE A 28 1.84 19.06 0.44
N GLU A 29 2.57 18.58 1.45
CA GLU A 29 3.78 19.22 1.96
C GLU A 29 4.85 19.34 0.87
N ILE A 30 5.15 18.25 0.15
CA ILE A 30 6.10 18.28 -0.97
C ILE A 30 5.70 19.33 -2.01
N ILE A 31 4.44 19.33 -2.42
CA ILE A 31 3.95 20.29 -3.41
C ILE A 31 4.02 21.73 -2.86
N SER A 32 3.70 21.96 -1.59
CA SER A 32 3.73 23.28 -0.97
C SER A 32 5.13 23.89 -0.91
N VAL A 33 6.14 23.05 -0.72
CA VAL A 33 7.55 23.49 -0.66
C VAL A 33 8.11 23.78 -2.05
N PHE A 34 7.86 22.91 -3.03
CA PHE A 34 8.52 22.99 -4.34
C PHE A 34 7.68 23.66 -5.43
N ASN A 35 6.37 23.71 -5.28
CA ASN A 35 5.46 24.35 -6.22
C ASN A 35 4.25 25.00 -5.49
N PRO A 36 4.49 26.04 -4.67
CA PRO A 36 3.44 26.66 -3.86
C PRO A 36 2.33 27.30 -4.69
N SER A 37 2.60 27.66 -5.94
CA SER A 37 1.61 28.26 -6.84
C SER A 37 0.43 27.33 -7.15
N LEU A 38 0.61 26.01 -7.09
CA LEU A 38 -0.47 25.03 -7.29
C LEU A 38 -1.50 25.03 -6.15
N LEU A 39 -1.08 25.38 -4.94
CA LEU A 39 -1.95 25.36 -3.76
C LEU A 39 -2.59 26.71 -3.47
N GLY A 40 -2.15 27.76 -4.16
CA GLY A 40 -2.70 29.13 -4.02
C GLY A 40 -2.55 29.65 -2.58
N ALA A 41 -3.60 30.37 -2.10
CA ALA A 41 -3.62 30.97 -0.77
C ALA A 41 -4.21 30.03 0.32
N MET A 42 -4.09 28.72 0.18
CA MET A 42 -4.61 27.78 1.19
C MET A 42 -3.89 27.96 2.55
N PRO A 43 -4.63 28.04 3.67
CA PRO A 43 -4.01 28.10 4.99
C PRO A 43 -3.44 26.74 5.37
N LEU A 44 -2.13 26.54 5.20
CA LEU A 44 -1.44 25.28 5.44
C LEU A 44 -0.83 25.14 6.84
N GLY A 45 -1.17 26.01 7.78
CA GLY A 45 -0.61 26.00 9.14
C GLY A 45 -0.81 24.69 9.92
N TRP A 46 -1.83 23.91 9.58
CA TRP A 46 -2.12 22.59 10.16
C TRP A 46 -1.24 21.47 9.57
N LEU A 47 -0.64 21.69 8.41
CA LEU A 47 0.02 20.64 7.59
C LEU A 47 1.19 19.96 8.32
N PRO A 48 2.13 20.65 9.01
CA PRO A 48 3.23 19.99 9.71
C PRO A 48 2.75 19.02 10.81
N VAL A 49 1.67 19.38 11.49
CA VAL A 49 1.07 18.53 12.52
C VAL A 49 0.44 17.29 11.86
N ALA A 50 -0.31 17.48 10.79
CA ALA A 50 -0.94 16.38 10.06
C ALA A 50 0.09 15.41 9.48
N VAL A 51 1.19 15.90 8.91
CA VAL A 51 2.29 15.07 8.39
C VAL A 51 2.88 14.21 9.50
N ASN A 52 3.20 14.79 10.65
CA ASN A 52 3.76 14.03 11.77
C ASN A 52 2.79 12.98 12.31
N VAL A 53 1.51 13.32 12.49
CA VAL A 53 0.47 12.38 12.97
C VAL A 53 0.30 11.24 11.96
N CYS A 54 0.20 11.53 10.67
CA CYS A 54 0.07 10.51 9.62
C CYS A 54 1.33 9.65 9.48
N ALA A 55 2.52 10.21 9.68
CA ALA A 55 3.77 9.45 9.71
C ALA A 55 3.77 8.43 10.85
N VAL A 56 3.45 8.85 12.09
CA VAL A 56 3.34 7.94 13.24
C VAL A 56 2.28 6.86 13.00
N ALA A 57 1.11 7.25 12.47
CA ALA A 57 0.04 6.30 12.14
C ALA A 57 0.50 5.28 11.07
N SER A 58 1.25 5.71 10.06
CA SER A 58 1.82 4.84 9.03
C SER A 58 2.84 3.84 9.62
N TRP A 59 3.69 4.29 10.53
CA TRP A 59 4.62 3.42 11.25
C TRP A 59 3.86 2.38 12.08
N ALA A 60 2.86 2.79 12.85
CA ALA A 60 2.02 1.89 13.63
C ALA A 60 1.30 0.86 12.73
N LEU A 61 0.75 1.30 11.60
CA LEU A 61 0.11 0.43 10.62
C LEU A 61 1.09 -0.63 10.10
N ASN A 62 2.31 -0.24 9.72
CA ASN A 62 3.32 -1.18 9.23
C ASN A 62 3.73 -2.20 10.29
N ILE A 63 3.88 -1.80 11.55
CA ILE A 63 4.17 -2.70 12.67
C ILE A 63 3.02 -3.70 12.87
N ILE A 64 1.77 -3.23 12.89
CA ILE A 64 0.58 -4.08 13.01
C ILE A 64 0.52 -5.09 11.86
N LEU A 65 0.72 -4.62 10.63
CA LEU A 65 0.74 -5.50 9.47
C LEU A 65 1.87 -6.54 9.54
N GLY A 66 3.06 -6.14 9.99
CA GLY A 66 4.19 -7.07 10.15
C GLY A 66 3.90 -8.16 11.17
N LEU A 67 3.30 -7.81 12.29
CA LEU A 67 2.99 -8.76 13.37
C LEU A 67 1.79 -9.68 13.03
N PHE A 68 0.75 -9.14 12.44
CA PHE A 68 -0.53 -9.85 12.29
C PHE A 68 -0.75 -10.45 10.89
N ALA A 69 -0.01 -10.04 9.86
CA ALA A 69 -0.22 -10.53 8.48
C ALA A 69 -0.16 -12.06 8.37
N VAL A 70 0.79 -12.70 9.08
CA VAL A 70 0.93 -14.17 9.08
C VAL A 70 -0.25 -14.84 9.77
N SER A 71 -0.73 -14.28 10.89
CA SER A 71 -1.86 -14.81 11.64
C SER A 71 -3.15 -14.68 10.84
N TRP A 72 -3.37 -13.54 10.17
CA TRP A 72 -4.51 -13.33 9.27
C TRP A 72 -4.47 -14.28 8.08
N TYR A 73 -3.30 -14.46 7.47
CA TYR A 73 -3.15 -15.42 6.38
C TYR A 73 -3.47 -16.85 6.82
N ARG A 74 -2.98 -17.30 7.98
CA ARG A 74 -3.28 -18.64 8.50
C ARG A 74 -4.78 -18.83 8.74
N ARG A 75 -5.46 -17.83 9.30
CA ARG A 75 -6.89 -17.85 9.56
C ARG A 75 -7.70 -17.95 8.27
N GLU A 76 -7.36 -17.17 7.25
CA GLU A 76 -8.03 -17.19 5.96
C GLU A 76 -7.73 -18.48 5.19
N ALA A 77 -6.50 -18.97 5.22
CA ALA A 77 -6.12 -20.25 4.63
C ALA A 77 -6.91 -21.41 5.25
N LYS A 78 -6.99 -21.47 6.59
CA LYS A 78 -7.78 -22.49 7.30
C LYS A 78 -9.24 -22.43 6.88
N LYS A 79 -9.85 -21.26 6.87
CA LYS A 79 -11.25 -21.07 6.46
C LYS A 79 -11.53 -21.53 5.02
N ASN A 80 -10.59 -21.27 4.12
CA ASN A 80 -10.69 -21.72 2.73
C ASN A 80 -10.52 -23.23 2.60
N ILE A 81 -9.64 -23.83 3.38
CA ILE A 81 -9.45 -25.29 3.45
C ILE A 81 -10.73 -25.94 3.98
N ASP A 82 -11.24 -25.49 5.13
CA ASP A 82 -12.47 -26.04 5.75
C ASP A 82 -13.66 -25.97 4.77
N ARG A 83 -13.78 -24.88 4.00
CA ARG A 83 -14.81 -24.73 2.96
C ARG A 83 -14.62 -25.72 1.82
N ILE A 84 -13.41 -25.91 1.31
CA ILE A 84 -13.12 -26.87 0.23
C ILE A 84 -13.44 -28.29 0.69
N TYR A 85 -13.11 -28.65 1.93
CA TYR A 85 -13.45 -29.95 2.49
C TYR A 85 -14.95 -30.18 2.65
N ALA A 86 -15.73 -29.13 2.86
CA ALA A 86 -17.19 -29.21 2.91
C ALA A 86 -17.82 -29.29 1.51
N ASP A 87 -17.29 -28.56 0.54
CA ASP A 87 -17.88 -28.43 -0.80
C ASP A 87 -17.50 -29.60 -1.72
N TYR A 88 -16.33 -30.24 -1.51
CA TYR A 88 -15.80 -31.29 -2.38
C TYR A 88 -15.56 -32.59 -1.58
N PRO A 89 -16.47 -33.57 -1.63
CA PRO A 89 -16.32 -34.86 -0.93
C PRO A 89 -15.26 -35.77 -1.57
N ASP A 90 -14.97 -35.61 -2.88
CA ASP A 90 -14.01 -36.38 -3.63
C ASP A 90 -12.58 -35.86 -3.47
N ASP A 91 -11.61 -36.77 -3.25
CA ASP A 91 -10.22 -36.41 -2.97
C ASP A 91 -9.50 -35.81 -4.17
N GLU A 92 -9.81 -36.23 -5.41
CA GLU A 92 -9.20 -35.67 -6.61
C GLU A 92 -9.70 -34.22 -6.86
N ALA A 93 -11.02 -34.02 -6.84
CA ALA A 93 -11.61 -32.70 -7.00
C ALA A 93 -11.20 -31.73 -5.88
N ARG A 94 -10.99 -32.24 -4.66
CA ARG A 94 -10.47 -31.48 -3.52
C ARG A 94 -9.04 -31.02 -3.73
N THR A 95 -8.17 -31.90 -4.22
CA THR A 95 -6.77 -31.59 -4.50
C THR A 95 -6.66 -30.50 -5.58
N ASP A 96 -7.42 -30.59 -6.65
CA ASP A 96 -7.47 -29.60 -7.72
C ASP A 96 -7.97 -28.25 -7.22
N ALA A 97 -9.02 -28.23 -6.40
CA ALA A 97 -9.55 -27.02 -5.79
C ALA A 97 -8.53 -26.34 -4.84
N LEU A 98 -7.76 -27.13 -4.08
CA LEU A 98 -6.70 -26.65 -3.21
C LEU A 98 -5.53 -26.05 -4.02
N LEU A 99 -5.11 -26.70 -5.11
CA LEU A 99 -4.05 -26.21 -6.00
C LEU A 99 -4.46 -24.90 -6.65
N GLN A 100 -5.69 -24.78 -7.14
CA GLN A 100 -6.20 -23.59 -7.80
C GLN A 100 -6.35 -22.40 -6.84
N LYS A 101 -6.80 -22.65 -5.60
CA LYS A 101 -7.03 -21.61 -4.59
C LYS A 101 -5.77 -21.30 -3.79
N GLY A 102 -4.94 -22.32 -3.62
CA GLY A 102 -3.61 -22.23 -2.96
C GLY A 102 -2.65 -21.41 -3.71
N GLY A 103 -1.92 -20.84 -3.95
CA GLY A 103 -0.97 -20.18 -4.82
C GLY A 103 -0.78 -18.71 -4.47
N THR A 104 0.22 -18.14 -5.07
CA THR A 104 0.59 -16.75 -4.94
C THR A 104 0.19 -15.98 -6.20
N ASN A 105 -0.11 -14.70 -6.07
CA ASN A 105 -0.44 -13.83 -7.21
C ASN A 105 0.64 -12.74 -7.36
N LEU A 106 1.71 -13.10 -8.06
CA LEU A 106 2.80 -12.18 -8.34
C LEU A 106 2.34 -10.97 -9.16
N LEU A 107 1.43 -11.18 -10.12
CA LEU A 107 0.91 -10.12 -10.96
C LEU A 107 0.21 -9.03 -10.13
N ALA A 108 -0.61 -9.41 -9.16
CA ALA A 108 -1.28 -8.46 -8.28
C ALA A 108 -0.30 -7.66 -7.42
N ALA A 109 0.78 -8.29 -6.94
CA ALA A 109 1.83 -7.61 -6.20
C ALA A 109 2.58 -6.59 -7.08
N LEU A 110 2.89 -6.97 -8.33
CA LEU A 110 3.53 -6.09 -9.31
C LEU A 110 2.64 -4.92 -9.73
N LEU A 111 1.35 -5.16 -9.96
CA LEU A 111 0.38 -4.11 -10.24
C LEU A 111 0.27 -3.11 -9.10
N TYR A 112 0.18 -3.58 -7.85
CA TYR A 112 0.19 -2.70 -6.67
C TYR A 112 1.44 -1.83 -6.63
N PHE A 113 2.62 -2.43 -6.84
CA PHE A 113 3.89 -1.71 -6.86
C PHE A 113 3.93 -0.68 -8.00
N GLY A 114 3.45 -1.05 -9.19
CA GLY A 114 3.34 -0.14 -10.34
C GLY A 114 2.44 1.07 -10.06
N ILE A 115 1.29 0.85 -9.43
CA ILE A 115 0.38 1.94 -9.02
C ILE A 115 1.08 2.89 -8.04
N MET A 116 1.78 2.36 -7.05
CA MET A 116 2.51 3.19 -6.08
C MET A 116 3.63 4.00 -6.73
N LEU A 117 4.35 3.43 -7.70
CA LEU A 117 5.35 4.17 -8.50
C LEU A 117 4.72 5.27 -9.35
N LEU A 118 3.55 5.02 -9.97
CA LEU A 118 2.83 6.04 -10.74
C LEU A 118 2.38 7.19 -9.85
N LEU A 119 1.86 6.92 -8.66
CA LEU A 119 1.48 7.95 -7.69
C LEU A 119 2.69 8.78 -7.25
N ALA A 120 3.82 8.14 -6.93
CA ALA A 120 5.05 8.83 -6.58
C ALA A 120 5.56 9.71 -7.75
N SER A 121 5.55 9.18 -8.98
CA SER A 121 5.92 9.93 -10.18
C SER A 121 5.01 11.14 -10.41
N LEU A 122 3.70 10.99 -10.18
CA LEU A 122 2.75 12.10 -10.29
C LEU A 122 3.09 13.21 -9.30
N VAL A 123 3.37 12.87 -8.03
CA VAL A 123 3.75 13.86 -7.00
C VAL A 123 5.04 14.59 -7.38
N ILE A 124 6.05 13.87 -7.86
CA ILE A 124 7.32 14.45 -8.32
C ILE A 124 7.08 15.43 -9.49
N ASN A 125 6.23 15.05 -10.45
CA ASN A 125 5.87 15.93 -11.56
C ASN A 125 5.14 17.20 -11.09
N LEU A 126 4.23 17.10 -10.14
CA LEU A 126 3.51 18.22 -9.57
C LEU A 126 4.43 19.14 -8.74
N ALA A 127 5.39 18.57 -8.03
CA ALA A 127 6.41 19.34 -7.31
C ALA A 127 7.35 20.12 -8.26
N GLY A 128 7.53 19.62 -9.49
CA GLY A 128 8.31 20.31 -10.54
C GLY A 128 9.82 20.13 -10.40
N PRO A 129 10.60 20.84 -11.25
CA PRO A 129 12.05 20.65 -11.35
C PRO A 129 12.82 20.99 -10.06
N GLY A 130 12.28 21.85 -9.21
CA GLY A 130 12.91 22.20 -7.92
C GLY A 130 13.09 21.00 -6.98
N PHE A 131 12.15 20.08 -6.97
CA PHE A 131 12.25 18.84 -6.19
C PHE A 131 13.40 17.95 -6.71
N VAL A 132 13.52 17.80 -8.02
CA VAL A 132 14.57 16.98 -8.64
C VAL A 132 15.96 17.58 -8.35
N GLN A 133 16.12 18.89 -8.46
CA GLN A 133 17.38 19.56 -8.14
C GLN A 133 17.76 19.39 -6.66
N TYR A 134 16.80 19.52 -5.76
CA TYR A 134 17.00 19.29 -4.33
C TYR A 134 17.41 17.84 -4.03
N ALA A 135 16.73 16.87 -4.63
CA ALA A 135 17.06 15.45 -4.47
C ALA A 135 18.46 15.11 -4.98
N MET A 136 18.88 15.69 -6.12
CA MET A 136 20.23 15.54 -6.66
C MET A 136 21.29 16.18 -5.74
N SER A 137 21.02 17.33 -5.14
CA SER A 137 21.97 17.99 -4.24
C SER A 137 22.25 17.19 -2.95
N ILE A 138 21.27 16.43 -2.47
CA ILE A 138 21.42 15.55 -1.28
C ILE A 138 22.16 14.26 -1.66
N SER A 139 21.96 13.74 -2.88
CA SER A 139 22.58 12.48 -3.31
C SER A 139 24.08 12.63 -3.68
N GLY A 140 24.63 13.85 -3.68
CA GLY A 140 26.06 14.10 -3.90
C GLY A 140 26.50 13.97 -5.36
N TYR A 141 25.57 14.08 -6.32
CA TYR A 141 25.83 14.17 -7.76
C TYR A 141 25.73 15.62 -8.25
#